data_432b91ed4eef93f820a4be8a006e0cd4
#
_entry.id   432b91ed4eef93f820a4be8a006e0cd4
#
_cell.length_a   1.000
_cell.length_b   1.000
_cell.length_c   1.000
_cell.angle_alpha   90.00
_cell.angle_beta   90.00
_cell.angle_gamma   90.00
#
_symmetry.space_group_name_H-M   'P 1'
#
loop_
_entity.id
_entity.type
_entity.pdbx_description
1 polymer ?
#
loop_
_entity_poly.entity_id
_entity_poly.type
_entity_poly.pdbx_seq_one_letter_code
_entity_poly.pdbx_strand_id
1 'polypeptide(L)'
;MRNAFIDELCALAAANERIVLMVGDLGWSVVEPFAERFPTRFFNAGVAEQNMTGMAAGLASEGFHVFSYSIANFPTFRCAEQLRNDVAYHGLPVTVVSVGGGLAY
;
A
#
# COMPACT_ATOMS: atom_id res chain seq x y z
N MET A 1 11.85 -11.22 -3.85
CA MET A 1 11.68 -9.83 -3.36
C MET A 1 10.32 -9.57 -2.72
N ARG A 2 9.20 -10.01 -3.31
CA ARG A 2 7.85 -9.77 -2.73
C ARG A 2 7.70 -10.33 -1.31
N ASN A 3 8.14 -11.56 -1.09
CA ASN A 3 8.08 -12.17 0.25
C ASN A 3 8.97 -11.43 1.25
N ALA A 4 10.18 -11.07 0.85
CA ALA A 4 11.08 -10.28 1.70
C ALA A 4 10.47 -8.93 2.11
N PHE A 5 9.75 -8.28 1.19
CA PHE A 5 9.01 -7.06 1.50
C PHE A 5 7.94 -7.29 2.59
N ILE A 6 7.14 -8.35 2.43
CA ILE A 6 6.08 -8.65 3.42
C ILE A 6 6.67 -9.08 4.77
N ASP A 7 7.74 -9.86 4.77
CA ASP A 7 8.42 -10.26 6.01
C ASP A 7 8.92 -9.03 6.79
N GLU A 8 9.58 -8.10 6.10
CA GLU A 8 10.06 -6.86 6.70
C GLU A 8 8.90 -5.96 7.15
N LEU A 9 7.85 -5.84 6.33
CA LEU A 9 6.68 -5.05 6.69
C LEU A 9 5.97 -5.59 7.92
N CYS A 10 5.89 -6.92 8.06
CA CYS A 10 5.36 -7.56 9.26
C CYS A 10 6.21 -7.23 10.50
N ALA A 11 7.52 -7.24 10.38
CA ALA A 11 8.42 -6.88 11.48
C ALA A 11 8.25 -5.42 11.89
N LEU A 12 8.18 -4.51 10.91
CA LEU A 12 7.92 -3.09 11.16
C LEU A 12 6.55 -2.86 11.80
N ALA A 13 5.51 -3.53 11.32
CA ALA A 13 4.15 -3.41 11.84
C ALA A 13 4.01 -3.97 13.26
N ALA A 14 4.79 -4.99 13.60
CA ALA A 14 4.84 -5.51 14.98
C ALA A 14 5.43 -4.48 15.96
N ALA A 15 6.37 -3.67 15.50
CA ALA A 15 7.01 -2.62 16.30
C ALA A 15 6.26 -1.27 16.24
N ASN A 16 5.41 -1.06 15.23
CA ASN A 16 4.68 0.19 15.03
C ASN A 16 3.23 -0.09 14.63
N GLU A 17 2.30 0.16 15.55
CA GLU A 17 0.86 -0.07 15.35
C GLU A 17 0.21 0.87 14.33
N ARG A 18 0.92 1.90 13.87
CA ARG A 18 0.45 2.87 12.87
C ARG A 18 0.71 2.42 11.43
N ILE A 19 1.36 1.30 11.21
CA ILE A 19 1.59 0.77 9.86
C ILE A 19 0.37 0.02 9.36
N VAL A 20 -0.07 0.39 8.15
CA VAL A 20 -1.23 -0.17 7.45
C VAL A 20 -0.81 -0.66 6.07
N LEU A 21 -1.29 -1.83 5.66
CA LEU A 21 -1.15 -2.34 4.29
C LEU A 21 -2.49 -2.27 3.56
N MET A 22 -2.48 -1.66 2.39
CA MET A 22 -3.64 -1.58 1.51
C MET A 22 -3.30 -2.17 0.14
N VAL A 23 -4.16 -3.01 -0.41
CA VAL A 23 -3.96 -3.70 -1.69
C VAL A 23 -5.12 -3.45 -2.65
N GLY A 24 -4.84 -3.54 -3.94
CA GLY A 24 -5.82 -3.40 -5.02
C GLY A 24 -6.31 -4.74 -5.57
N ASP A 25 -6.81 -5.61 -4.71
CA ASP A 25 -7.34 -6.94 -5.04
C ASP A 25 -6.32 -7.85 -5.76
N LEU A 26 -5.12 -7.88 -5.24
CA LEU A 26 -4.01 -8.69 -5.77
C LEU A 26 -3.01 -9.01 -4.66
N GLY A 27 -1.96 -9.75 -5.00
CA GLY A 27 -0.93 -10.14 -4.05
C GLY A 27 -1.15 -11.52 -3.42
N TRP A 28 -1.98 -12.37 -4.02
CA TRP A 28 -2.24 -13.74 -3.58
C TRP A 28 -0.95 -14.52 -3.36
N SER A 29 -0.90 -15.28 -2.28
CA SER A 29 0.27 -16.01 -1.79
C SER A 29 1.45 -15.12 -1.33
N VAL A 30 1.20 -13.82 -1.14
CA VAL A 30 2.22 -12.86 -0.69
C VAL A 30 1.75 -12.05 0.52
N VAL A 31 0.53 -11.48 0.47
CA VAL A 31 0.05 -10.53 1.47
C VAL A 31 -0.65 -11.17 2.67
N GLU A 32 -1.00 -12.45 2.58
CA GLU A 32 -1.73 -13.17 3.62
C GLU A 32 -1.03 -13.13 4.99
N PRO A 33 0.30 -13.28 5.10
CA PRO A 33 0.96 -13.20 6.41
C PRO A 33 0.71 -11.87 7.14
N PHE A 34 0.62 -10.76 6.41
CA PHE A 34 0.27 -9.48 7.00
C PHE A 34 -1.20 -9.43 7.39
N ALA A 35 -2.09 -9.87 6.51
CA ALA A 35 -3.54 -9.87 6.74
C ALA A 35 -3.94 -10.72 7.96
N GLU A 36 -3.30 -11.88 8.14
CA GLU A 36 -3.55 -12.79 9.26
C GLU A 36 -3.02 -12.22 10.58
N ARG A 37 -1.84 -11.62 10.57
CA ARG A 37 -1.22 -11.06 11.78
C ARG A 37 -1.84 -9.74 12.21
N PHE A 38 -2.28 -8.92 11.24
CA PHE A 38 -2.76 -7.55 11.48
C PHE A 38 -4.11 -7.30 10.76
N PRO A 39 -5.16 -8.06 11.09
CA PRO A 39 -6.42 -8.03 10.32
C PRO A 39 -7.13 -6.66 10.36
N THR A 40 -6.91 -5.85 11.39
CA THR A 40 -7.50 -4.50 11.49
C THR A 40 -6.67 -3.43 10.79
N ARG A 41 -5.51 -3.80 10.25
CA ARG A 41 -4.57 -2.91 9.55
C ARG A 41 -4.29 -3.36 8.12
N PHE A 42 -5.10 -4.28 7.61
CA PHE A 42 -5.07 -4.76 6.24
C PHE A 42 -6.37 -4.38 5.54
N PHE A 43 -6.27 -3.75 4.37
CA PHE A 43 -7.43 -3.34 3.58
C PHE A 43 -7.27 -3.78 2.13
N ASN A 44 -8.29 -4.43 1.59
CA ASN A 44 -8.40 -4.65 0.16
C ASN A 44 -9.38 -3.60 -0.40
N ALA A 45 -8.86 -2.66 -1.18
CA ALA A 45 -9.63 -1.58 -1.76
C ALA A 45 -10.35 -1.98 -3.06
N GLY A 46 -10.19 -3.22 -3.50
CA GLY A 46 -10.66 -3.68 -4.80
C GLY A 46 -9.78 -3.17 -5.96
N VAL A 47 -10.17 -3.48 -7.19
CA VAL A 47 -9.47 -3.00 -8.39
C VAL A 47 -9.88 -1.55 -8.66
N ALA A 48 -9.41 -0.65 -7.80
CA ALA A 48 -9.78 0.77 -7.81
C ALA A 48 -8.59 1.60 -7.26
N GLU A 49 -7.48 1.63 -8.01
CA GLU A 49 -6.20 2.14 -7.51
C GLU A 49 -6.25 3.64 -7.21
N GLN A 50 -7.00 4.42 -7.97
CA GLN A 50 -7.18 5.85 -7.69
C GLN A 50 -7.91 6.06 -6.35
N ASN A 51 -8.99 5.32 -6.13
CA ASN A 51 -9.71 5.35 -4.85
C ASN A 51 -8.82 4.84 -3.69
N MET A 52 -8.06 3.77 -3.93
CA MET A 52 -7.09 3.24 -2.96
C MET A 52 -6.08 4.31 -2.53
N THR A 53 -5.56 5.08 -3.48
CA THR A 53 -4.61 6.16 -3.17
C THR A 53 -5.26 7.26 -2.34
N GLY A 54 -6.49 7.65 -2.65
CA GLY A 54 -7.25 8.60 -1.85
C GLY A 54 -7.53 8.11 -0.43
N MET A 55 -7.91 6.83 -0.29
CA MET A 55 -8.10 6.21 1.02
C MET A 55 -6.79 6.17 1.82
N ALA A 56 -5.67 5.82 1.16
CA ALA A 56 -4.36 5.82 1.79
C ALA A 56 -3.97 7.21 2.30
N ALA A 57 -4.22 8.26 1.51
CA ALA A 57 -3.99 9.63 1.92
C ALA A 57 -4.86 10.01 3.13
N GLY A 58 -6.13 9.62 3.15
CA GLY A 58 -7.03 9.86 4.27
C GLY A 58 -6.55 9.20 5.56
N LEU A 59 -6.16 7.94 5.51
CA LEU A 59 -5.58 7.24 6.67
C LEU A 59 -4.26 7.89 7.12
N ALA A 60 -3.41 8.26 6.17
CA ALA A 60 -2.14 8.91 6.49
C ALA A 60 -2.34 10.28 7.16
N SER A 61 -3.39 11.02 6.79
CA SER A 61 -3.73 12.29 7.44
C SER A 61 -4.15 12.12 8.90
N GLU A 62 -4.57 10.92 9.30
CA GLU A 62 -4.90 10.56 10.68
C GLU A 62 -3.72 9.93 11.45
N GLY A 63 -2.52 9.99 10.89
CA GLY A 63 -1.29 9.56 11.55
C GLY A 63 -0.85 8.14 11.26
N PHE A 64 -1.45 7.46 10.28
CA PHE A 64 -0.99 6.15 9.84
C PHE A 64 0.10 6.28 8.78
N HIS A 65 1.02 5.30 8.74
CA HIS A 65 1.92 5.11 7.62
C HIS A 65 1.35 4.01 6.73
N VAL A 66 0.86 4.38 5.56
CA VAL A 66 0.16 3.47 4.66
C VAL A 66 1.07 2.98 3.54
N PHE A 67 1.16 1.66 3.40
CA PHE A 67 1.80 1.01 2.26
C PHE A 67 0.71 0.60 1.28
N SER A 68 0.67 1.24 0.11
CA SER A 68 -0.26 0.88 -0.97
C SER A 68 0.44 -0.04 -1.96
N TYR A 69 -0.08 -1.25 -2.14
CA TYR A 69 0.56 -2.33 -2.89
C TYR A 69 -0.26 -2.67 -4.12
N SER A 70 0.35 -2.57 -5.30
CA SER A 70 -0.26 -2.97 -6.56
C SER A 70 0.81 -3.28 -7.63
N ILE A 71 0.39 -3.49 -8.88
CA ILE A 71 1.25 -3.96 -9.96
C ILE A 71 1.70 -2.83 -10.87
N ALA A 72 3.02 -2.75 -11.10
CA ALA A 72 3.65 -1.90 -12.10
C ALA A 72 3.13 -0.45 -12.07
N ASN A 73 2.54 0.02 -13.16
CA ASN A 73 2.05 1.39 -13.29
C ASN A 73 0.66 1.63 -12.69
N PHE A 74 -0.02 0.60 -12.18
CA PHE A 74 -1.36 0.77 -11.60
C PHE A 74 -1.35 1.68 -10.37
N PRO A 75 -0.44 1.51 -9.38
CA PRO A 75 -0.41 2.40 -8.24
C PRO A 75 0.38 3.70 -8.49
N THR A 76 1.01 3.85 -9.64
CA THR A 76 1.86 5.01 -9.98
C THR A 76 1.23 5.88 -11.05
N PHE A 77 1.46 5.60 -12.34
CA PHE A 77 0.97 6.46 -13.42
C PHE A 77 -0.55 6.61 -13.47
N ARG A 78 -1.28 5.51 -13.22
CA ARG A 78 -2.75 5.56 -13.16
C ARG A 78 -3.25 6.47 -12.04
N CYS A 79 -2.48 6.60 -10.96
CA CYS A 79 -2.80 7.39 -9.78
C CYS A 79 -2.00 8.69 -9.67
N ALA A 80 -1.37 9.14 -10.75
CA ALA A 80 -0.46 10.29 -10.73
C ALA A 80 -1.12 11.54 -10.14
N GLU A 81 -2.39 11.79 -10.45
CA GLU A 81 -3.13 12.92 -9.91
C GLU A 81 -3.32 12.80 -8.40
N GLN A 82 -3.78 11.66 -7.91
CA GLN A 82 -4.01 11.43 -6.49
C GLN A 82 -2.69 11.44 -5.70
N LEU A 83 -1.64 10.86 -6.24
CA LEU A 83 -0.31 10.93 -5.63
C LEU A 83 0.20 12.36 -5.51
N ARG A 84 0.00 13.16 -6.54
CA ARG A 84 0.40 14.57 -6.55
C ARG A 84 -0.43 15.39 -5.56
N ASN A 85 -1.76 15.33 -5.68
CA ASN A 85 -2.68 16.24 -5.00
C ASN A 85 -3.00 15.80 -3.57
N ASP A 86 -3.20 14.50 -3.35
CA ASP A 86 -3.64 14.00 -2.05
C ASP A 86 -2.46 13.60 -1.15
N VAL A 87 -1.40 13.03 -1.72
CA VAL A 87 -0.26 12.54 -0.95
C VAL A 87 0.87 13.56 -0.89
N ALA A 88 1.47 13.89 -2.03
CA ALA A 88 2.70 14.69 -2.07
C ALA A 88 2.45 16.14 -1.67
N TYR A 89 1.39 16.75 -2.14
CA TYR A 89 1.03 18.13 -1.79
C TYR A 89 0.85 18.33 -0.28
N HIS A 90 0.29 17.32 0.40
CA HIS A 90 0.07 17.35 1.85
C HIS A 90 1.23 16.75 2.67
N GLY A 91 2.27 16.22 2.00
CA GLY A 91 3.41 15.63 2.68
C GLY A 91 3.06 14.40 3.53
N LEU A 92 2.11 13.58 3.08
CA LEU A 92 1.60 12.46 3.86
C LEU A 92 2.46 11.20 3.77
N PRO A 93 2.56 10.39 4.84
CA PRO A 93 3.36 9.18 4.86
C PRO A 93 2.65 8.00 4.16
N VAL A 94 2.61 8.05 2.85
CA VAL A 94 2.15 6.95 1.98
C VAL A 94 3.33 6.42 1.20
N THR A 95 3.61 5.12 1.35
CA THR A 95 4.63 4.41 0.58
C THR A 95 3.95 3.61 -0.53
N VAL A 96 4.26 3.93 -1.78
CA VAL A 96 3.72 3.20 -2.93
C VAL A 96 4.62 2.02 -3.27
N VAL A 97 4.06 0.83 -3.23
CA VAL A 97 4.74 -0.43 -3.55
C VAL A 97 4.26 -0.92 -4.91
N SER A 98 5.11 -0.75 -5.90
CA SER A 98 4.83 -1.14 -7.29
C SER A 98 5.61 -2.40 -7.62
N VAL A 99 4.94 -3.54 -7.79
CA VAL A 99 5.58 -4.82 -8.05
C VAL A 99 5.57 -5.18 -9.54
N GLY A 100 6.59 -5.92 -9.98
CA GLY A 100 6.67 -6.42 -11.35
C GLY A 100 6.99 -5.36 -12.40
N GLY A 101 7.49 -4.20 -12.01
CA GLY A 101 7.78 -3.07 -12.91
C GLY A 101 9.04 -3.22 -13.77
N GLY A 102 9.73 -4.35 -13.73
CA GLY A 102 10.87 -4.64 -14.60
C GLY A 102 10.44 -5.23 -15.95
N LEU A 103 10.86 -6.46 -16.23
CA LEU A 103 10.52 -7.15 -17.48
C LEU A 103 9.23 -7.98 -17.40
N ALA A 104 8.58 -8.06 -16.23
CA ALA A 104 7.39 -8.89 -16.04
C ALA A 104 6.11 -8.21 -16.58
N TYR A 105 6.04 -6.90 -16.51
CA TYR A 105 4.86 -6.11 -16.94
C TYR A 105 5.27 -4.87 -17.72
#